data_4164d0b4aa32756a8d259cfdc9162dbe
#
_entry.id   4164d0b4aa32756a8d259cfdc9162dbe
#
_cell.length_a   1.000
_cell.length_b   1.000
_cell.length_c   1.000
_cell.angle_alpha   90.00
_cell.angle_beta   90.00
_cell.angle_gamma   90.00
#
_symmetry.space_group_name_H-M   'P 1'
#
loop_
_entity.id
_entity.type
_entity.pdbx_description
1 polymer ?
#
loop_
_entity_poly.entity_id
_entity_poly.type
_entity_poly.pdbx_seq_one_letter_code
_entity_poly.pdbx_strand_id
1 'polypeptide(L)'
;MTSASACPCPICNNTVGNLLLDERPKVPSLQNVALLTQAEALAFPQGTITMVRCANCSFVWNASFDPAKISYDETYNNDVTSSAYYLAHLDAMADRVIASVPEDTDIHYVEIGCGEGDFLSLVHQRAAGRMKSATGFDPSFTGEDKLPEGAKVYRNFFSPDNTDQIPAEANVVCSRHTIEHVADVQNFATALAAAMAPGRTMFIETPDANWILEHTAFQDFFYEHCSIYTPDSIRVLLAQQGLECDVESVYDGQYMWIVARLPEAPGHANPVASSEKLGLHYLENKRQMMAEWTTYFEDRRAIAPVALWGGASKGVTFSLLFNSAEDTPIDCVIDLNAAKQGCFMPVSGTMIVSPETAKSRGVGTVIIMNPNYEDEIRQNIREMGWGAEIRVLNG
;
A
#
# COMPACT_ATOMS: atom_id res chain seq x y z
N MET A 1 -27.06 -11.74 7.16
CA MET A 1 -27.42 -10.33 7.33
C MET A 1 -26.11 -9.62 7.61
N THR A 2 -25.61 -8.84 6.66
CA THR A 2 -24.43 -8.00 6.87
C THR A 2 -24.78 -6.95 7.91
N SER A 3 -24.11 -6.96 9.07
CA SER A 3 -24.35 -5.96 10.11
C SER A 3 -23.89 -4.60 9.60
N ALA A 4 -24.83 -3.65 9.52
CA ALA A 4 -24.47 -2.26 9.28
C ALA A 4 -23.60 -1.76 10.45
N SER A 5 -22.42 -1.27 10.19
CA SER A 5 -21.59 -0.63 11.22
C SER A 5 -22.16 0.76 11.53
N ALA A 6 -22.40 1.03 12.82
CA ALA A 6 -22.80 2.36 13.29
C ALA A 6 -21.60 3.31 13.47
N CYS A 7 -20.38 2.87 13.08
CA CYS A 7 -19.18 3.68 13.20
C CYS A 7 -19.23 4.86 12.21
N PRO A 8 -19.05 6.12 12.65
CA PRO A 8 -19.08 7.27 11.77
C PRO A 8 -17.90 7.24 10.78
N CYS A 9 -18.18 7.59 9.53
CA CYS A 9 -17.16 7.69 8.50
C CYS A 9 -16.19 8.85 8.81
N PRO A 10 -14.87 8.62 8.83
CA PRO A 10 -13.87 9.66 9.10
C PRO A 10 -13.88 10.84 8.12
N ILE A 11 -14.37 10.64 6.89
CA ILE A 11 -14.45 11.71 5.87
C ILE A 11 -15.75 12.50 5.99
N CYS A 12 -16.91 11.83 5.97
CA CYS A 12 -18.21 12.51 5.80
C CYS A 12 -19.16 12.36 6.99
N ASN A 13 -18.72 11.75 8.08
CA ASN A 13 -19.49 11.51 9.31
C ASN A 13 -20.79 10.67 9.12
N ASN A 14 -20.96 10.01 7.96
CA ASN A 14 -22.10 9.14 7.75
C ASN A 14 -22.06 7.92 8.69
N THR A 15 -23.20 7.62 9.34
CA THR A 15 -23.37 6.48 10.25
C THR A 15 -24.41 5.46 9.74
N VAL A 16 -25.06 5.74 8.61
CA VAL A 16 -26.19 4.94 8.12
C VAL A 16 -25.77 4.13 6.89
N GLY A 17 -26.07 2.83 6.91
CA GLY A 17 -25.88 1.95 5.77
C GLY A 17 -24.42 1.59 5.49
N ASN A 18 -23.49 1.91 6.39
CA ASN A 18 -22.09 1.51 6.25
C ASN A 18 -21.94 -0.01 6.25
N LEU A 19 -21.15 -0.53 5.33
CA LEU A 19 -21.03 -1.96 5.06
C LEU A 19 -19.75 -2.54 5.68
N LEU A 20 -19.88 -3.56 6.53
CA LEU A 20 -18.74 -4.33 7.02
C LEU A 20 -18.21 -5.24 5.89
N LEU A 21 -16.99 -4.99 5.44
CA LEU A 21 -16.32 -5.75 4.36
C LEU A 21 -15.51 -6.92 4.89
N ASP A 22 -14.77 -6.71 5.97
CA ASP A 22 -13.85 -7.68 6.53
C ASP A 22 -13.70 -7.54 8.03
N GLU A 23 -13.55 -8.66 8.73
CA GLU A 23 -13.25 -8.70 10.14
C GLU A 23 -12.24 -9.81 10.40
N ARG A 24 -11.06 -9.46 10.91
CA ARG A 24 -9.99 -10.40 11.23
C ARG A 24 -9.31 -9.99 12.54
N PRO A 25 -9.43 -10.81 13.58
CA PRO A 25 -8.65 -10.65 14.80
C PRO A 25 -7.21 -11.14 14.57
N LYS A 26 -6.28 -10.67 15.39
CA LYS A 26 -4.91 -11.19 15.47
C LYS A 26 -4.13 -11.10 14.16
N VAL A 27 -4.24 -9.99 13.44
CA VAL A 27 -3.35 -9.67 12.32
C VAL A 27 -2.11 -8.94 12.85
N PRO A 28 -0.92 -9.07 12.20
CA PRO A 28 0.26 -8.31 12.64
C PRO A 28 0.00 -6.81 12.53
N SER A 29 0.52 -6.05 13.51
CA SER A 29 0.41 -4.59 13.49
C SER A 29 1.26 -3.97 12.37
N LEU A 30 2.37 -4.61 11.97
CA LEU A 30 3.23 -4.26 10.84
C LEU A 30 3.41 -5.48 9.93
N GLN A 31 3.33 -5.28 8.61
CA GLN A 31 3.39 -6.35 7.63
C GLN A 31 4.79 -6.57 7.04
N ASN A 32 5.52 -5.49 6.79
CA ASN A 32 6.82 -5.54 6.11
C ASN A 32 7.98 -5.72 7.11
N VAL A 33 7.83 -6.67 8.03
CA VAL A 33 8.85 -7.03 9.03
C VAL A 33 9.24 -8.49 8.85
N ALA A 34 10.53 -8.76 8.81
CA ALA A 34 11.08 -10.11 8.75
C ALA A 34 11.75 -10.44 10.09
N LEU A 35 11.26 -11.48 10.80
CA LEU A 35 11.71 -11.85 12.14
C LEU A 35 12.78 -12.92 12.06
N LEU A 36 13.84 -12.81 12.87
CA LEU A 36 14.97 -13.73 12.84
C LEU A 36 14.63 -15.13 13.35
N THR A 37 13.65 -15.24 14.24
CA THR A 37 13.22 -16.53 14.79
C THR A 37 11.71 -16.71 14.66
N GLN A 38 11.29 -17.97 14.55
CA GLN A 38 9.88 -18.32 14.52
C GLN A 38 9.16 -17.91 15.82
N ALA A 39 9.85 -17.99 16.96
CA ALA A 39 9.29 -17.62 18.25
C ALA A 39 8.97 -16.11 18.31
N GLU A 40 9.86 -15.25 17.82
CA GLU A 40 9.62 -13.82 17.70
C GLU A 40 8.45 -13.54 16.74
N ALA A 41 8.40 -14.24 15.60
CA ALA A 41 7.33 -14.09 14.64
C ALA A 41 5.94 -14.43 15.23
N LEU A 42 5.82 -15.54 15.94
CA LEU A 42 4.58 -15.96 16.59
C LEU A 42 4.15 -15.03 17.74
N ALA A 43 5.12 -14.37 18.40
CA ALA A 43 4.88 -13.41 19.47
C ALA A 43 4.71 -11.96 18.98
N PHE A 44 4.77 -11.71 17.67
CA PHE A 44 4.73 -10.36 17.11
C PHE A 44 3.46 -9.60 17.50
N PRO A 45 3.52 -8.27 17.72
CA PRO A 45 2.38 -7.44 18.08
C PRO A 45 1.21 -7.57 17.08
N GLN A 46 0.00 -7.63 17.61
CA GLN A 46 -1.21 -7.92 16.83
C GLN A 46 -2.29 -6.86 17.01
N GLY A 47 -3.00 -6.60 15.94
CA GLY A 47 -4.20 -5.76 15.92
C GLY A 47 -5.45 -6.51 15.43
N THR A 48 -6.54 -5.79 15.32
CA THR A 48 -7.80 -6.28 14.75
C THR A 48 -8.13 -5.44 13.52
N ILE A 49 -8.48 -6.09 12.42
CA ILE A 49 -9.06 -5.45 11.25
C ILE A 49 -10.59 -5.52 11.36
N THR A 50 -11.23 -4.36 11.20
CA THR A 50 -12.68 -4.21 11.00
C THR A 50 -12.86 -3.22 9.85
N MET A 51 -12.78 -3.72 8.62
CA MET A 51 -12.87 -2.87 7.42
C MET A 51 -14.31 -2.52 7.13
N VAL A 52 -14.60 -1.24 7.15
CA VAL A 52 -15.94 -0.68 6.92
C VAL A 52 -15.91 0.21 5.69
N ARG A 53 -16.91 0.09 4.81
CA ARG A 53 -17.12 0.97 3.66
C ARG A 53 -18.26 1.93 3.93
N CYS A 54 -18.02 3.20 3.72
CA CYS A 54 -19.03 4.24 3.83
C CYS A 54 -20.08 4.13 2.71
N ALA A 55 -21.36 4.13 3.07
CA ALA A 55 -22.45 4.15 2.10
C ALA A 55 -22.58 5.49 1.36
N ASN A 56 -22.08 6.59 1.93
CA ASN A 56 -22.19 7.92 1.35
C ASN A 56 -21.01 8.29 0.44
N CYS A 57 -19.76 8.24 0.94
CA CYS A 57 -18.59 8.69 0.17
C CYS A 57 -17.70 7.54 -0.32
N SER A 58 -18.06 6.27 -0.08
CA SER A 58 -17.33 5.08 -0.49
C SER A 58 -15.96 4.86 0.16
N PHE A 59 -15.55 5.69 1.11
CA PHE A 59 -14.32 5.51 1.87
C PHE A 59 -14.32 4.18 2.62
N VAL A 60 -13.17 3.52 2.65
CA VAL A 60 -12.97 2.24 3.37
C VAL A 60 -11.95 2.46 4.48
N TRP A 61 -12.27 2.06 5.71
CA TRP A 61 -11.38 2.26 6.85
C TRP A 61 -11.44 1.11 7.85
N ASN A 62 -10.34 0.94 8.59
CA ASN A 62 -10.31 0.01 9.72
C ASN A 62 -10.90 0.66 10.97
N ALA A 63 -12.15 0.32 11.30
CA ALA A 63 -12.85 0.88 12.47
C ALA A 63 -12.27 0.43 13.83
N SER A 64 -11.40 -0.59 13.84
CA SER A 64 -10.69 -1.08 15.02
C SER A 64 -9.22 -0.68 15.05
N PHE A 65 -8.80 0.27 14.23
CA PHE A 65 -7.42 0.72 14.18
C PHE A 65 -7.04 1.45 15.48
N ASP A 66 -5.91 1.08 16.03
CA ASP A 66 -5.30 1.69 17.21
C ASP A 66 -3.87 2.12 16.84
N PRO A 67 -3.61 3.42 16.66
CA PRO A 67 -2.29 3.93 16.27
C PRO A 67 -1.20 3.62 17.30
N ALA A 68 -1.54 3.36 18.57
CA ALA A 68 -0.56 2.99 19.58
C ALA A 68 0.08 1.61 19.37
N LYS A 69 -0.46 0.81 18.45
CA LYS A 69 0.09 -0.51 18.08
C LYS A 69 1.09 -0.46 16.93
N ILE A 70 1.28 0.71 16.31
CA ILE A 70 2.23 0.90 15.22
C ILE A 70 3.39 1.75 15.69
N SER A 71 4.60 1.27 15.43
CA SER A 71 5.84 2.03 15.53
C SER A 71 6.61 1.84 14.26
N TYR A 72 6.75 2.89 13.47
CA TYR A 72 7.65 2.90 12.32
C TYR A 72 9.06 3.20 12.84
N ASP A 73 9.87 2.15 12.99
CA ASP A 73 11.25 2.23 13.40
C ASP A 73 12.19 1.71 12.28
N GLU A 74 13.47 1.68 12.55
CA GLU A 74 14.52 1.26 11.60
C GLU A 74 14.40 -0.19 11.11
N THR A 75 13.51 -1.00 11.71
CA THR A 75 13.27 -2.40 11.29
C THR A 75 12.20 -2.52 10.20
N TYR A 76 11.46 -1.44 9.93
CA TYR A 76 10.46 -1.41 8.87
C TYR A 76 11.12 -1.39 7.51
N ASN A 77 10.92 -2.44 6.71
CA ASN A 77 11.53 -2.58 5.38
C ASN A 77 10.46 -2.77 4.31
N ASN A 78 10.20 -1.71 3.57
CA ASN A 78 9.29 -1.71 2.41
C ASN A 78 10.06 -1.66 1.07
N ASP A 79 11.24 -2.27 1.01
CA ASP A 79 12.03 -2.32 -0.23
C ASP A 79 11.34 -3.20 -1.27
N VAL A 80 10.89 -2.60 -2.35
CA VAL A 80 10.27 -3.25 -3.53
C VAL A 80 11.12 -3.07 -4.79
N THR A 81 12.36 -2.60 -4.66
CA THR A 81 13.27 -2.30 -5.77
C THR A 81 13.77 -3.53 -6.52
N SER A 82 13.43 -4.74 -6.08
CA SER A 82 13.79 -6.00 -6.74
C SER A 82 12.97 -6.32 -8.01
N SER A 83 11.87 -5.60 -8.27
CA SER A 83 11.02 -5.84 -9.45
C SER A 83 11.25 -4.81 -10.54
N ALA A 84 11.60 -5.28 -11.75
CA ALA A 84 11.73 -4.43 -12.94
C ALA A 84 10.40 -3.74 -13.31
N TYR A 85 9.27 -4.43 -13.12
CA TYR A 85 7.95 -3.88 -13.35
C TYR A 85 7.66 -2.69 -12.45
N TYR A 86 7.98 -2.80 -11.15
CA TYR A 86 7.78 -1.70 -10.20
C TYR A 86 8.73 -0.53 -10.47
N LEU A 87 9.99 -0.81 -10.82
CA LEU A 87 10.96 0.24 -11.19
C LEU A 87 10.49 1.04 -12.41
N ALA A 88 9.94 0.37 -13.44
CA ALA A 88 9.37 1.05 -14.60
C ALA A 88 8.17 1.95 -14.22
N HIS A 89 7.36 1.53 -13.24
CA HIS A 89 6.30 2.37 -12.69
C HIS A 89 6.85 3.61 -11.98
N LEU A 90 7.87 3.46 -11.13
CA LEU A 90 8.52 4.58 -10.44
C LEU A 90 9.08 5.60 -11.44
N ASP A 91 9.77 5.12 -12.48
CA ASP A 91 10.29 5.95 -13.57
C ASP A 91 9.19 6.77 -14.24
N ALA A 92 8.08 6.14 -14.58
CA ALA A 92 6.95 6.81 -15.21
C ALA A 92 6.31 7.86 -14.30
N MET A 93 6.21 7.60 -13.00
CA MET A 93 5.66 8.57 -12.04
C MET A 93 6.63 9.76 -11.84
N ALA A 94 7.93 9.51 -11.77
CA ALA A 94 8.93 10.56 -11.69
C ALA A 94 8.90 11.48 -12.93
N ASP A 95 8.75 10.92 -14.12
CA ASP A 95 8.60 11.70 -15.37
C ASP A 95 7.35 12.57 -15.37
N ARG A 96 6.21 12.08 -14.85
CA ARG A 96 4.97 12.86 -14.70
C ARG A 96 5.17 14.03 -13.74
N VAL A 97 5.86 13.82 -12.61
CA VAL A 97 6.20 14.88 -11.65
C VAL A 97 7.03 15.97 -12.35
N ILE A 98 8.09 15.58 -13.05
CA ILE A 98 8.98 16.52 -13.75
C ILE A 98 8.25 17.28 -14.87
N ALA A 99 7.41 16.58 -15.64
CA ALA A 99 6.64 17.16 -16.75
C ALA A 99 5.57 18.16 -16.30
N SER A 100 5.19 18.16 -15.01
CA SER A 100 4.22 19.12 -14.47
C SER A 100 4.80 20.53 -14.31
N VAL A 101 6.13 20.67 -14.33
CA VAL A 101 6.84 21.95 -14.21
C VAL A 101 7.36 22.35 -15.60
N PRO A 102 7.07 23.58 -16.09
CA PRO A 102 7.56 24.07 -17.39
C PRO A 102 9.07 23.84 -17.57
N GLU A 103 9.50 23.55 -18.80
CA GLU A 103 10.89 23.14 -19.10
C GLU A 103 11.95 24.19 -18.70
N ASP A 104 11.59 25.45 -18.75
CA ASP A 104 12.45 26.60 -18.38
C ASP A 104 12.38 27.00 -16.90
N THR A 105 11.63 26.23 -16.10
CA THR A 105 11.42 26.51 -14.67
C THR A 105 12.21 25.53 -13.80
N ASP A 106 12.85 26.05 -12.77
CA ASP A 106 13.53 25.22 -11.75
C ASP A 106 12.51 24.43 -10.92
N ILE A 107 12.88 23.22 -10.52
CA ILE A 107 12.05 22.34 -9.69
C ILE A 107 12.47 22.49 -8.23
N HIS A 108 11.51 22.84 -7.40
CA HIS A 108 11.59 22.87 -5.94
C HIS A 108 10.63 21.83 -5.37
N TYR A 109 11.18 20.67 -5.04
CA TYR A 109 10.43 19.45 -4.75
C TYR A 109 10.21 19.24 -3.26
N VAL A 110 9.02 18.81 -2.88
CA VAL A 110 8.69 18.38 -1.50
C VAL A 110 8.10 16.98 -1.54
N GLU A 111 8.55 16.08 -0.67
CA GLU A 111 7.99 14.74 -0.52
C GLU A 111 7.53 14.49 0.91
N ILE A 112 6.23 14.18 1.07
CA ILE A 112 5.58 13.87 2.34
C ILE A 112 5.47 12.35 2.46
N GLY A 113 6.10 11.75 3.48
CA GLY A 113 6.28 10.31 3.59
C GLY A 113 7.36 9.82 2.61
N CYS A 114 8.54 10.42 2.65
CA CYS A 114 9.61 10.12 1.69
C CYS A 114 10.35 8.78 1.96
N GLY A 115 10.03 8.07 3.05
CA GLY A 115 10.76 6.86 3.45
C GLY A 115 12.26 7.12 3.50
N GLU A 116 13.05 6.25 2.87
CA GLU A 116 14.51 6.38 2.75
C GLU A 116 14.97 7.41 1.70
N GLY A 117 14.05 8.11 1.03
CA GLY A 117 14.36 9.12 0.01
C GLY A 117 14.64 8.57 -1.38
N ASP A 118 14.26 7.32 -1.64
CA ASP A 118 14.55 6.66 -2.93
C ASP A 118 13.81 7.33 -4.11
N PHE A 119 12.52 7.66 -3.95
CA PHE A 119 11.77 8.35 -5.01
C PHE A 119 12.19 9.81 -5.16
N LEU A 120 12.48 10.51 -4.06
CA LEU A 120 13.07 11.86 -4.10
C LEU A 120 14.37 11.87 -4.90
N SER A 121 15.26 10.89 -4.65
CA SER A 121 16.52 10.72 -5.37
C SER A 121 16.32 10.37 -6.84
N LEU A 122 15.33 9.55 -7.16
CA LEU A 122 14.96 9.22 -8.54
C LEU A 122 14.49 10.46 -9.30
N VAL A 123 13.57 11.25 -8.73
CA VAL A 123 13.09 12.51 -9.34
C VAL A 123 14.24 13.48 -9.54
N HIS A 124 15.15 13.62 -8.56
CA HIS A 124 16.33 14.45 -8.70
C HIS A 124 17.23 14.02 -9.86
N GLN A 125 17.52 12.71 -9.95
CA GLN A 125 18.36 12.16 -11.02
C GLN A 125 17.75 12.42 -12.40
N ARG A 126 16.45 12.18 -12.53
CA ARG A 126 15.72 12.32 -13.82
C ARG A 126 15.48 13.77 -14.21
N ALA A 127 15.44 14.69 -13.26
CA ALA A 127 15.25 16.11 -13.52
C ALA A 127 16.45 16.79 -14.23
N ALA A 128 17.55 16.08 -14.45
CA ALA A 128 18.71 16.51 -15.25
C ALA A 128 19.25 17.91 -14.88
N GLY A 129 19.38 18.21 -13.59
CA GLY A 129 19.89 19.47 -13.05
C GLY A 129 18.87 20.60 -12.91
N ARG A 130 17.61 20.35 -13.28
CA ARG A 130 16.50 21.30 -13.05
C ARG A 130 16.07 21.37 -11.57
N MET A 131 16.24 20.30 -10.79
CA MET A 131 15.92 20.33 -9.37
C MET A 131 16.96 21.15 -8.59
N LYS A 132 16.50 22.21 -7.93
CA LYS A 132 17.34 23.12 -7.15
C LYS A 132 17.22 22.89 -5.65
N SER A 133 16.09 22.38 -5.18
CA SER A 133 15.92 21.98 -3.79
C SER A 133 14.98 20.77 -3.69
N ALA A 134 15.23 19.95 -2.68
CA ALA A 134 14.38 18.84 -2.31
C ALA A 134 14.20 18.83 -0.79
N THR A 135 12.95 18.70 -0.34
CA THR A 135 12.61 18.63 1.09
C THR A 135 11.76 17.41 1.32
N GLY A 136 12.18 16.52 2.22
CA GLY A 136 11.44 15.34 2.62
C GLY A 136 10.87 15.45 4.04
N PHE A 137 9.79 14.73 4.33
CA PHE A 137 9.23 14.52 5.66
C PHE A 137 8.99 13.04 5.86
N ASP A 138 9.67 12.42 6.83
CA ASP A 138 9.40 11.04 7.24
C ASP A 138 9.94 10.78 8.65
N PRO A 139 9.15 10.23 9.59
CA PRO A 139 9.61 9.97 10.95
C PRO A 139 10.64 8.85 11.04
N SER A 140 10.64 7.90 10.10
CA SER A 140 11.52 6.72 10.10
C SER A 140 12.79 6.90 9.26
N PHE A 141 12.98 8.06 8.64
CA PHE A 141 14.08 8.31 7.71
C PHE A 141 15.48 8.01 8.30
N THR A 142 16.25 7.20 7.59
CA THR A 142 17.66 6.86 7.90
C THR A 142 18.58 6.95 6.67
N GLY A 143 18.06 7.44 5.54
CA GLY A 143 18.69 7.40 4.21
C GLY A 143 19.62 8.58 3.88
N GLU A 144 20.36 9.16 4.84
CA GLU A 144 21.23 10.32 4.59
C GLU A 144 22.22 10.11 3.44
N ASP A 145 22.77 8.92 3.31
CA ASP A 145 23.76 8.58 2.28
C ASP A 145 23.16 8.49 0.87
N LYS A 146 21.84 8.43 0.77
CA LYS A 146 21.11 8.32 -0.51
C LYS A 146 20.63 9.66 -1.05
N LEU A 147 20.65 10.69 -0.22
CA LEU A 147 20.09 11.99 -0.59
C LEU A 147 20.98 12.72 -1.60
N PRO A 148 20.38 13.40 -2.60
CA PRO A 148 21.11 14.30 -3.48
C PRO A 148 21.65 15.50 -2.70
N GLU A 149 22.73 16.10 -3.22
CA GLU A 149 23.32 17.29 -2.62
C GLU A 149 22.29 18.43 -2.48
N GLY A 150 22.19 18.99 -1.29
CA GLY A 150 21.27 20.08 -0.96
C GLY A 150 19.86 19.63 -0.59
N ALA A 151 19.56 18.34 -0.61
CA ALA A 151 18.31 17.82 -0.09
C ALA A 151 18.29 17.85 1.44
N LYS A 152 17.10 18.06 2.01
CA LYS A 152 16.88 18.09 3.45
C LYS A 152 15.69 17.20 3.81
N VAL A 153 15.82 16.35 4.83
CA VAL A 153 14.72 15.57 5.37
C VAL A 153 14.47 15.93 6.83
N TYR A 154 13.20 16.18 7.14
CA TYR A 154 12.73 16.36 8.50
C TYR A 154 12.21 15.04 9.03
N ARG A 155 12.79 14.53 10.14
CA ARG A 155 12.41 13.28 10.80
C ARG A 155 11.20 13.49 11.71
N ASN A 156 10.06 13.83 11.10
CA ASN A 156 8.80 14.02 11.81
C ASN A 156 7.61 13.67 10.92
N PHE A 157 6.47 13.43 11.54
CA PHE A 157 5.22 13.34 10.81
C PHE A 157 4.85 14.69 10.22
N PHE A 158 4.39 14.71 8.98
CA PHE A 158 3.83 15.91 8.39
C PHE A 158 2.45 16.20 8.98
N SER A 159 2.26 17.44 9.46
CA SER A 159 1.04 17.89 10.13
C SER A 159 0.83 19.40 9.91
N PRO A 160 -0.33 19.96 10.25
CA PRO A 160 -0.55 21.41 10.16
C PRO A 160 0.47 22.24 10.95
N ASP A 161 1.08 21.67 12.00
CA ASP A 161 2.01 22.37 12.89
C ASP A 161 3.41 22.58 12.29
N ASN A 162 3.74 21.91 11.16
CA ASN A 162 5.07 22.01 10.54
C ASN A 162 5.03 22.33 9.04
N THR A 163 3.92 22.84 8.53
CA THR A 163 3.79 23.27 7.14
C THR A 163 4.66 24.48 6.79
N ASP A 164 5.11 25.24 7.79
CA ASP A 164 6.08 26.32 7.66
C ASP A 164 7.49 25.85 7.26
N GLN A 165 7.76 24.56 7.39
CA GLN A 165 9.01 23.92 6.93
C GLN A 165 9.02 23.67 5.41
N ILE A 166 7.89 23.82 4.73
CA ILE A 166 7.83 23.77 3.26
C ILE A 166 8.44 25.05 2.68
N PRO A 167 9.46 24.93 1.81
CA PRO A 167 10.05 26.11 1.16
C PRO A 167 9.00 26.92 0.39
N ALA A 168 9.06 28.24 0.50
CA ALA A 168 8.12 29.14 -0.19
C ALA A 168 8.17 28.98 -1.71
N GLU A 169 9.36 28.69 -2.24
CA GLU A 169 9.62 28.42 -3.66
C GLU A 169 9.15 27.04 -4.14
N ALA A 170 8.74 26.14 -3.25
CA ALA A 170 8.25 24.81 -3.62
C ALA A 170 7.14 24.91 -4.67
N ASN A 171 7.28 24.20 -5.79
CA ASN A 171 6.31 24.18 -6.87
C ASN A 171 5.70 22.79 -7.11
N VAL A 172 6.32 21.74 -6.54
CA VAL A 172 5.81 20.37 -6.57
C VAL A 172 5.80 19.79 -5.16
N VAL A 173 4.67 19.21 -4.78
CA VAL A 173 4.51 18.39 -3.57
C VAL A 173 4.14 16.98 -4.00
N CYS A 174 4.75 15.97 -3.43
CA CYS A 174 4.42 14.56 -3.68
C CYS A 174 4.18 13.83 -2.37
N SER A 175 3.25 12.87 -2.36
CA SER A 175 3.04 11.97 -1.24
C SER A 175 2.61 10.61 -1.80
N ARG A 176 3.45 9.61 -1.59
CA ARG A 176 3.22 8.28 -2.15
C ARG A 176 3.16 7.25 -1.04
N HIS A 177 2.13 6.39 -1.09
CA HIS A 177 1.94 5.31 -0.11
C HIS A 177 2.07 5.78 1.35
N THR A 178 1.41 6.90 1.65
CA THR A 178 1.45 7.55 2.97
C THR A 178 0.05 7.76 3.55
N ILE A 179 -0.88 8.29 2.73
CA ILE A 179 -2.22 8.68 3.20
C ILE A 179 -3.03 7.47 3.69
N GLU A 180 -2.78 6.27 3.17
CA GLU A 180 -3.41 5.02 3.60
C GLU A 180 -3.02 4.60 5.01
N HIS A 181 -1.90 5.07 5.53
CA HIS A 181 -1.41 4.79 6.88
C HIS A 181 -1.93 5.80 7.92
N VAL A 182 -2.64 6.84 7.49
CA VAL A 182 -3.10 7.92 8.36
C VAL A 182 -4.53 7.68 8.82
N ALA A 183 -4.73 7.55 10.14
CA ALA A 183 -6.07 7.38 10.72
C ALA A 183 -6.83 8.70 10.88
N ASP A 184 -6.14 9.78 11.22
CA ASP A 184 -6.72 11.12 11.29
C ASP A 184 -6.69 11.79 9.91
N VAL A 185 -7.59 11.31 9.03
CA VAL A 185 -7.65 11.73 7.62
C VAL A 185 -7.96 13.22 7.46
N GLN A 186 -8.74 13.82 8.40
CA GLN A 186 -9.10 15.24 8.32
C GLN A 186 -7.91 16.13 8.67
N ASN A 187 -7.17 15.80 9.73
CA ASN A 187 -5.98 16.54 10.12
C ASN A 187 -4.90 16.50 9.05
N PHE A 188 -4.69 15.30 8.45
CA PHE A 188 -3.71 15.14 7.38
C PHE A 188 -4.13 15.88 6.10
N ALA A 189 -5.41 15.82 5.72
CA ALA A 189 -5.93 16.58 4.58
C ALA A 189 -5.80 18.10 4.79
N THR A 190 -5.98 18.58 6.02
CA THR A 190 -5.73 19.99 6.39
C THR A 190 -4.26 20.36 6.20
N ALA A 191 -3.32 19.47 6.61
CA ALA A 191 -1.89 19.68 6.38
C ALA A 191 -1.54 19.71 4.89
N LEU A 192 -2.11 18.77 4.10
CA LEU A 192 -1.92 18.76 2.64
C LEU A 192 -2.41 20.06 1.99
N ALA A 193 -3.59 20.54 2.40
CA ALA A 193 -4.11 21.81 1.88
C ALA A 193 -3.25 23.01 2.28
N ALA A 194 -2.73 23.04 3.51
CA ALA A 194 -1.82 24.08 3.98
C ALA A 194 -0.45 24.03 3.27
N ALA A 195 -0.08 22.87 2.70
CA ALA A 195 1.10 22.75 1.86
C ALA A 195 0.92 23.39 0.48
N MET A 196 -0.31 23.73 0.08
CA MET A 196 -0.60 24.26 -1.25
C MET A 196 -0.47 25.78 -1.33
N ALA A 197 0.00 26.24 -2.49
CA ALA A 197 0.09 27.66 -2.86
C ALA A 197 -0.28 27.82 -4.34
N PRO A 198 -0.63 29.03 -4.81
CA PRO A 198 -0.90 29.28 -6.24
C PRO A 198 0.26 28.82 -7.12
N GLY A 199 -0.02 28.06 -8.17
CA GLY A 199 0.96 27.50 -9.10
C GLY A 199 1.65 26.22 -8.62
N ARG A 200 1.42 25.75 -7.38
CA ARG A 200 1.94 24.49 -6.86
C ARG A 200 1.04 23.33 -7.27
N THR A 201 1.66 22.25 -7.73
CA THR A 201 0.95 20.98 -8.03
C THR A 201 1.29 19.95 -6.95
N MET A 202 0.25 19.23 -6.48
CA MET A 202 0.42 18.10 -5.56
C MET A 202 0.10 16.79 -6.26
N PHE A 203 0.93 15.79 -6.05
CA PHE A 203 0.73 14.42 -6.49
C PHE A 203 0.57 13.51 -5.28
N ILE A 204 -0.47 12.66 -5.32
CA ILE A 204 -0.69 11.63 -4.30
C ILE A 204 -0.83 10.29 -5.00
N GLU A 205 -0.13 9.27 -4.51
CA GLU A 205 -0.31 7.88 -4.92
C GLU A 205 -0.73 7.03 -3.73
N THR A 206 -1.80 6.23 -3.91
CA THR A 206 -2.35 5.37 -2.86
C THR A 206 -3.13 4.20 -3.49
N PRO A 207 -3.30 3.06 -2.79
CA PRO A 207 -4.13 1.95 -3.27
C PRO A 207 -5.56 2.37 -3.61
N ASP A 208 -6.14 1.77 -4.67
CA ASP A 208 -7.53 1.99 -5.06
C ASP A 208 -8.45 0.95 -4.41
N ALA A 209 -9.32 1.43 -3.50
CA ALA A 209 -10.32 0.57 -2.87
C ALA A 209 -11.30 -0.05 -3.88
N ASN A 210 -11.61 0.61 -5.00
CA ASN A 210 -12.46 0.03 -6.03
C ASN A 210 -11.80 -1.20 -6.67
N TRP A 211 -10.50 -1.12 -7.01
CA TRP A 211 -9.75 -2.24 -7.53
C TRP A 211 -9.75 -3.42 -6.54
N ILE A 212 -9.50 -3.16 -5.25
CA ILE A 212 -9.53 -4.19 -4.20
C ILE A 212 -10.90 -4.87 -4.15
N LEU A 213 -11.98 -4.11 -4.25
CA LEU A 213 -13.34 -4.67 -4.18
C LEU A 213 -13.72 -5.42 -5.46
N GLU A 214 -13.36 -4.91 -6.64
CA GLU A 214 -13.64 -5.51 -7.94
C GLU A 214 -12.92 -6.86 -8.12
N HIS A 215 -11.65 -6.90 -7.72
CA HIS A 215 -10.83 -8.10 -7.84
C HIS A 215 -10.88 -9.02 -6.60
N THR A 216 -11.69 -8.64 -5.61
CA THR A 216 -11.78 -9.38 -4.33
C THR A 216 -10.40 -9.58 -3.68
N ALA A 217 -9.56 -8.55 -3.77
CA ALA A 217 -8.19 -8.58 -3.29
C ALA A 217 -8.12 -8.42 -1.75
N PHE A 218 -8.76 -9.34 -1.00
CA PHE A 218 -8.86 -9.30 0.46
C PHE A 218 -7.49 -9.27 1.15
N GLN A 219 -6.43 -9.72 0.49
CA GLN A 219 -5.05 -9.68 0.98
C GLN A 219 -4.47 -8.26 1.03
N ASP A 220 -5.11 -7.29 0.38
CA ASP A 220 -4.74 -5.87 0.45
C ASP A 220 -5.37 -5.14 1.65
N PHE A 221 -6.26 -5.80 2.39
CA PHE A 221 -6.72 -5.31 3.69
C PHE A 221 -5.79 -5.80 4.79
N PHE A 222 -4.92 -4.93 5.29
CA PHE A 222 -4.02 -5.21 6.39
C PHE A 222 -3.96 -4.03 7.38
N TYR A 223 -3.38 -4.27 8.56
CA TYR A 223 -3.56 -3.38 9.71
C TYR A 223 -3.06 -1.97 9.47
N GLU A 224 -1.87 -1.82 8.86
CA GLU A 224 -1.23 -0.54 8.60
C GLU A 224 -2.02 0.34 7.61
N HIS A 225 -2.73 -0.27 6.65
CA HIS A 225 -3.60 0.43 5.73
C HIS A 225 -4.95 0.69 6.39
N CYS A 226 -4.96 1.60 7.36
CA CYS A 226 -6.16 1.92 8.11
C CYS A 226 -7.17 2.78 7.34
N SER A 227 -6.76 3.37 6.23
CA SER A 227 -7.53 4.33 5.40
C SER A 227 -7.33 4.01 3.92
N ILE A 228 -8.33 3.44 3.26
CA ILE A 228 -8.23 3.07 1.84
C ILE A 228 -9.27 3.86 1.04
N TYR A 229 -8.78 4.58 0.05
CA TYR A 229 -9.57 5.55 -0.70
C TYR A 229 -10.15 4.95 -1.98
N THR A 230 -11.31 5.44 -2.38
CA THR A 230 -11.83 5.34 -3.75
C THR A 230 -11.59 6.67 -4.46
N PRO A 231 -11.66 6.74 -5.80
CA PRO A 231 -11.64 8.01 -6.52
C PRO A 231 -12.65 9.03 -6.01
N ASP A 232 -13.81 8.56 -5.55
CA ASP A 232 -14.87 9.41 -5.02
C ASP A 232 -14.53 9.92 -3.62
N SER A 233 -14.05 9.05 -2.73
CA SER A 233 -13.76 9.46 -1.35
C SER A 233 -12.59 10.44 -1.26
N ILE A 234 -11.56 10.28 -2.11
CA ILE A 234 -10.44 11.22 -2.12
C ILE A 234 -10.87 12.59 -2.68
N ARG A 235 -11.74 12.62 -3.71
CA ARG A 235 -12.32 13.88 -4.19
C ARG A 235 -13.12 14.60 -3.11
N VAL A 236 -13.94 13.86 -2.36
CA VAL A 236 -14.71 14.44 -1.24
C VAL A 236 -13.78 15.01 -0.18
N LEU A 237 -12.74 14.26 0.22
CA LEU A 237 -11.79 14.69 1.24
C LEU A 237 -11.04 15.97 0.83
N LEU A 238 -10.49 15.99 -0.38
CA LEU A 238 -9.72 17.14 -0.88
C LEU A 238 -10.62 18.36 -1.14
N ALA A 239 -11.84 18.15 -1.65
CA ALA A 239 -12.80 19.24 -1.84
C ALA A 239 -13.25 19.89 -0.53
N GLN A 240 -13.35 19.15 0.57
CA GLN A 240 -13.60 19.70 1.91
C GLN A 240 -12.50 20.67 2.37
N GLN A 241 -11.30 20.49 1.84
CA GLN A 241 -10.13 21.35 2.10
C GLN A 241 -9.93 22.44 1.04
N GLY A 242 -10.87 22.60 0.12
CA GLY A 242 -10.79 23.63 -0.95
C GLY A 242 -9.81 23.27 -2.08
N LEU A 243 -9.48 22.01 -2.26
CA LEU A 243 -8.66 21.52 -3.37
C LEU A 243 -9.52 20.84 -4.42
N GLU A 244 -9.16 21.03 -5.69
CA GLU A 244 -9.67 20.18 -6.79
C GLU A 244 -8.63 19.13 -7.16
N CYS A 245 -9.09 17.97 -7.67
CA CYS A 245 -8.18 16.94 -8.11
C CYS A 245 -8.70 16.11 -9.28
N ASP A 246 -7.76 15.71 -10.13
CA ASP A 246 -7.92 14.65 -11.12
C ASP A 246 -7.41 13.34 -10.53
N VAL A 247 -8.09 12.24 -10.82
CA VAL A 247 -7.72 10.90 -10.36
C VAL A 247 -7.60 9.97 -11.55
N GLU A 248 -6.46 9.35 -11.70
CA GLU A 248 -6.13 8.40 -12.76
C GLU A 248 -5.73 7.06 -12.14
N SER A 249 -6.12 5.97 -12.81
CA SER A 249 -5.71 4.62 -12.43
C SER A 249 -4.32 4.33 -12.99
N VAL A 250 -3.44 3.80 -12.15
CA VAL A 250 -2.06 3.43 -12.51
C VAL A 250 -1.73 2.04 -11.97
N TYR A 251 -0.58 1.48 -12.35
CA TYR A 251 -0.08 0.20 -11.87
C TYR A 251 -1.11 -0.95 -12.05
N ASP A 252 -1.64 -1.07 -13.28
CA ASP A 252 -2.71 -2.00 -13.66
C ASP A 252 -3.96 -1.92 -12.75
N GLY A 253 -4.32 -0.69 -12.38
CA GLY A 253 -5.51 -0.43 -11.59
C GLY A 253 -5.31 -0.52 -10.09
N GLN A 254 -4.21 -1.07 -9.58
CA GLN A 254 -4.01 -1.27 -8.15
C GLN A 254 -3.84 0.05 -7.37
N TYR A 255 -3.35 1.10 -8.04
CA TYR A 255 -3.12 2.40 -7.42
C TYR A 255 -3.85 3.53 -8.15
N MET A 256 -4.15 4.59 -7.41
CA MET A 256 -4.60 5.87 -7.93
C MET A 256 -3.43 6.85 -7.96
N TRP A 257 -3.31 7.58 -9.06
CA TRP A 257 -2.48 8.78 -9.18
C TRP A 257 -3.37 10.00 -9.16
N ILE A 258 -3.26 10.81 -8.12
CA ILE A 258 -4.09 11.96 -7.86
C ILE A 258 -3.27 13.22 -8.09
N VAL A 259 -3.78 14.13 -8.91
CA VAL A 259 -3.17 15.44 -9.17
C VAL A 259 -4.06 16.51 -8.57
N ALA A 260 -3.63 17.12 -7.47
CA ALA A 260 -4.41 18.12 -6.74
C ALA A 260 -3.83 19.52 -6.90
N ARG A 261 -4.73 20.52 -6.95
CA ARG A 261 -4.39 21.93 -7.13
C ARG A 261 -5.37 22.81 -6.34
N LEU A 262 -4.98 24.06 -6.12
CA LEU A 262 -5.93 25.10 -5.74
C LEU A 262 -6.81 25.42 -6.96
N PRO A 263 -8.15 25.49 -6.81
CA PRO A 263 -9.04 25.80 -7.91
C PRO A 263 -8.83 27.23 -8.42
N GLU A 264 -8.88 27.43 -9.74
CA GLU A 264 -8.82 28.75 -10.35
C GLU A 264 -10.05 29.61 -10.05
N ALA A 265 -11.21 28.96 -9.83
CA ALA A 265 -12.47 29.58 -9.43
C ALA A 265 -13.20 28.66 -8.45
N PRO A 266 -14.09 29.20 -7.56
CA PRO A 266 -14.86 28.36 -6.65
C PRO A 266 -15.66 27.29 -7.43
N GLY A 267 -15.24 26.05 -7.33
CA GLY A 267 -15.91 24.90 -7.95
C GLY A 267 -16.99 24.32 -7.04
N HIS A 268 -17.95 23.63 -7.63
CA HIS A 268 -18.90 22.81 -6.88
C HIS A 268 -18.36 21.37 -6.84
N ALA A 269 -18.24 20.80 -5.65
CA ALA A 269 -17.94 19.38 -5.52
C ALA A 269 -19.03 18.57 -6.25
N ASN A 270 -18.64 17.73 -7.20
CA ASN A 270 -19.59 16.84 -7.88
C ASN A 270 -20.15 15.83 -6.87
N PRO A 271 -21.47 15.56 -6.91
CA PRO A 271 -22.07 14.55 -6.07
C PRO A 271 -21.45 13.17 -6.38
N VAL A 272 -21.09 12.46 -5.32
CA VAL A 272 -20.49 11.12 -5.39
C VAL A 272 -21.58 10.09 -5.65
N ALA A 273 -21.47 9.31 -6.70
CA ALA A 273 -22.32 8.16 -6.95
C ALA A 273 -21.74 6.93 -6.23
N SER A 274 -22.14 6.72 -4.97
CA SER A 274 -21.72 5.53 -4.23
C SER A 274 -22.21 4.24 -4.88
N SER A 275 -21.29 3.33 -5.24
CA SER A 275 -21.63 1.99 -5.72
C SER A 275 -21.72 0.99 -4.56
N GLU A 276 -22.88 0.95 -3.86
CA GLU A 276 -23.17 -0.08 -2.84
C GLU A 276 -23.00 -1.49 -3.41
N LYS A 277 -23.35 -1.69 -4.67
CA LYS A 277 -23.26 -2.98 -5.38
C LYS A 277 -21.86 -3.58 -5.34
N LEU A 278 -20.81 -2.76 -5.41
CA LEU A 278 -19.44 -3.22 -5.41
C LEU A 278 -19.05 -3.89 -4.09
N GLY A 279 -19.44 -3.30 -2.95
CA GLY A 279 -19.19 -3.89 -1.64
C GLY A 279 -19.94 -5.22 -1.42
N LEU A 280 -21.17 -5.35 -1.90
CA LEU A 280 -21.94 -6.58 -1.82
C LEU A 280 -21.35 -7.69 -2.72
N HIS A 281 -20.91 -7.32 -3.93
CA HIS A 281 -20.20 -8.23 -4.84
C HIS A 281 -18.90 -8.76 -4.22
N TYR A 282 -18.10 -7.88 -3.63
CA TYR A 282 -16.89 -8.28 -2.91
C TYR A 282 -17.17 -9.32 -1.82
N LEU A 283 -18.20 -9.11 -1.00
CA LEU A 283 -18.53 -10.02 0.09
C LEU A 283 -18.94 -11.42 -0.41
N GLU A 284 -19.68 -11.49 -1.51
CA GLU A 284 -20.08 -12.78 -2.11
C GLU A 284 -18.88 -13.50 -2.71
N ASN A 285 -18.08 -12.80 -3.52
CA ASN A 285 -16.89 -13.37 -4.16
C ASN A 285 -15.85 -13.80 -3.13
N LYS A 286 -15.61 -13.00 -2.08
CA LYS A 286 -14.68 -13.36 -1.00
C LYS A 286 -15.07 -14.70 -0.35
N ARG A 287 -16.35 -14.89 -0.06
CA ARG A 287 -16.83 -16.15 0.54
C ARG A 287 -16.55 -17.33 -0.38
N GLN A 288 -16.85 -17.19 -1.67
CA GLN A 288 -16.60 -18.23 -2.67
C GLN A 288 -15.10 -18.51 -2.80
N MET A 289 -14.28 -17.47 -2.98
CA MET A 289 -12.83 -17.58 -3.14
C MET A 289 -12.16 -18.24 -1.91
N MET A 290 -12.58 -17.90 -0.70
CA MET A 290 -12.08 -18.55 0.52
C MET A 290 -12.41 -20.04 0.56
N ALA A 291 -13.61 -20.44 0.14
CA ALA A 291 -14.00 -21.85 0.06
C ALA A 291 -13.18 -22.60 -1.01
N GLU A 292 -12.96 -22.00 -2.17
CA GLU A 292 -12.16 -22.57 -3.26
C GLU A 292 -10.69 -22.78 -2.83
N TRP A 293 -10.06 -21.80 -2.18
CA TRP A 293 -8.70 -21.94 -1.67
C TRP A 293 -8.59 -22.99 -0.55
N THR A 294 -9.58 -23.07 0.34
CA THR A 294 -9.62 -24.12 1.37
C THR A 294 -9.65 -25.51 0.72
N THR A 295 -10.54 -25.75 -0.22
CA THR A 295 -10.61 -27.02 -0.97
C THR A 295 -9.33 -27.30 -1.72
N TYR A 296 -8.74 -26.27 -2.36
CA TYR A 296 -7.47 -26.40 -3.07
C TYR A 296 -6.34 -26.89 -2.16
N PHE A 297 -6.19 -26.29 -0.98
CA PHE A 297 -5.16 -26.72 -0.03
C PHE A 297 -5.39 -28.12 0.51
N GLU A 298 -6.64 -28.50 0.77
CA GLU A 298 -7.00 -29.88 1.17
C GLU A 298 -6.56 -30.90 0.12
N ASP A 299 -6.83 -30.65 -1.15
CA ASP A 299 -6.45 -31.52 -2.26
C ASP A 299 -4.93 -31.60 -2.46
N ARG A 300 -4.22 -30.48 -2.26
CA ARG A 300 -2.77 -30.39 -2.55
C ARG A 300 -1.85 -30.96 -1.48
N ARG A 301 -2.27 -31.00 -0.23
CA ARG A 301 -1.45 -31.54 0.89
C ARG A 301 -0.84 -32.90 0.62
N ALA A 302 -1.59 -33.77 -0.08
CA ALA A 302 -1.16 -35.15 -0.37
C ALA A 302 -0.20 -35.24 -1.57
N ILE A 303 0.00 -34.16 -2.34
CA ILE A 303 0.73 -34.17 -3.60
C ILE A 303 2.14 -33.60 -3.44
N ALA A 304 2.25 -32.35 -3.02
CA ALA A 304 3.54 -31.67 -2.84
C ALA A 304 3.37 -30.40 -1.99
N PRO A 305 4.43 -29.91 -1.34
CA PRO A 305 4.41 -28.62 -0.63
C PRO A 305 4.01 -27.45 -1.54
N VAL A 306 3.32 -26.48 -0.95
CA VAL A 306 2.90 -25.24 -1.60
C VAL A 306 3.69 -24.08 -1.04
N ALA A 307 4.15 -23.17 -1.90
CA ALA A 307 4.78 -21.92 -1.50
C ALA A 307 4.02 -20.70 -2.03
N LEU A 308 4.07 -19.60 -1.30
CA LEU A 308 3.69 -18.29 -1.81
C LEU A 308 4.92 -17.63 -2.46
N TRP A 309 4.73 -16.81 -3.48
CA TRP A 309 5.78 -15.95 -4.00
C TRP A 309 5.42 -14.48 -3.75
N GLY A 310 6.13 -13.85 -2.80
CA GLY A 310 5.95 -12.51 -2.29
C GLY A 310 5.82 -12.49 -0.77
N GLY A 311 6.93 -12.20 -0.07
CA GLY A 311 7.04 -12.15 1.40
C GLY A 311 6.73 -10.76 1.98
N ALA A 312 5.88 -9.98 1.32
CA ALA A 312 5.40 -8.68 1.80
C ALA A 312 3.91 -8.78 2.23
N SER A 313 3.25 -7.66 2.38
CA SER A 313 1.90 -7.52 2.96
C SER A 313 0.87 -8.53 2.45
N LYS A 314 0.81 -8.75 1.11
CA LYS A 314 -0.14 -9.71 0.50
C LYS A 314 0.15 -11.14 0.95
N GLY A 315 1.41 -11.55 0.95
CA GLY A 315 1.80 -12.90 1.39
C GLY A 315 1.60 -13.11 2.88
N VAL A 316 1.91 -12.10 3.72
CA VAL A 316 1.62 -12.15 5.17
C VAL A 316 0.13 -12.35 5.39
N THR A 317 -0.71 -11.52 4.79
CA THR A 317 -2.16 -11.61 4.93
C THR A 317 -2.69 -12.97 4.47
N PHE A 318 -2.27 -13.43 3.28
CA PHE A 318 -2.74 -14.69 2.73
C PHE A 318 -2.29 -15.89 3.59
N SER A 319 -1.03 -15.90 4.06
CA SER A 319 -0.55 -16.97 4.93
C SER A 319 -1.34 -17.07 6.23
N LEU A 320 -1.75 -15.95 6.83
CA LEU A 320 -2.56 -15.92 8.06
C LEU A 320 -3.98 -16.43 7.89
N LEU A 321 -4.52 -16.38 6.67
CA LEU A 321 -5.87 -16.89 6.39
C LEU A 321 -5.91 -18.42 6.33
N PHE A 322 -4.80 -19.06 6.01
CA PHE A 322 -4.74 -20.51 5.77
C PHE A 322 -3.81 -21.26 6.72
N ASN A 323 -2.70 -20.64 7.16
CA ASN A 323 -1.82 -21.26 8.15
C ASN A 323 -2.32 -21.01 9.58
N SER A 324 -2.31 -22.04 10.40
CA SER A 324 -2.57 -21.98 11.84
C SER A 324 -1.47 -22.72 12.61
N ALA A 325 -1.51 -22.67 13.94
CA ALA A 325 -0.57 -23.42 14.77
C ALA A 325 -0.68 -24.96 14.59
N GLU A 326 -1.86 -25.44 14.19
CA GLU A 326 -2.17 -26.86 14.05
C GLU A 326 -2.09 -27.33 12.60
N ASP A 327 -2.16 -26.42 11.65
CA ASP A 327 -2.28 -26.70 10.24
C ASP A 327 -1.60 -25.64 9.37
N THR A 328 -0.60 -26.05 8.58
CA THR A 328 0.23 -25.19 7.75
C THR A 328 0.25 -25.64 6.30
N PRO A 329 -0.84 -25.43 5.55
CA PRO A 329 -0.92 -25.82 4.14
C PRO A 329 0.09 -25.09 3.25
N ILE A 330 0.60 -23.95 3.68
CA ILE A 330 1.66 -23.18 3.02
C ILE A 330 2.99 -23.50 3.74
N ASP A 331 3.89 -24.19 3.03
CA ASP A 331 5.17 -24.65 3.58
C ASP A 331 6.17 -23.50 3.81
N CYS A 332 6.27 -22.59 2.84
CA CYS A 332 7.19 -21.46 2.90
C CYS A 332 6.72 -20.31 2.03
N VAL A 333 7.39 -19.18 2.18
CA VAL A 333 7.19 -17.99 1.33
C VAL A 333 8.49 -17.67 0.62
N ILE A 334 8.40 -17.45 -0.69
CA ILE A 334 9.55 -17.10 -1.53
C ILE A 334 9.64 -15.58 -1.60
N ASP A 335 10.83 -15.04 -1.33
CA ASP A 335 11.13 -13.63 -1.54
C ASP A 335 12.52 -13.47 -2.16
N LEU A 336 12.64 -12.54 -3.13
CA LEU A 336 13.91 -12.23 -3.79
C LEU A 336 14.82 -11.33 -2.95
N ASN A 337 14.28 -10.62 -1.98
CA ASN A 337 15.05 -9.80 -1.06
C ASN A 337 15.89 -10.71 -0.13
N ALA A 338 17.21 -10.73 -0.35
CA ALA A 338 18.14 -11.56 0.40
C ALA A 338 18.12 -11.25 1.92
N ALA A 339 17.79 -10.02 2.32
CA ALA A 339 17.69 -9.64 3.73
C ALA A 339 16.52 -10.32 4.45
N LYS A 340 15.50 -10.76 3.73
CA LYS A 340 14.34 -11.47 4.28
C LYS A 340 14.54 -12.99 4.30
N GLN A 341 15.45 -13.53 3.49
CA GLN A 341 15.65 -14.98 3.37
C GLN A 341 16.24 -15.55 4.65
N GLY A 342 15.65 -16.64 5.13
CA GLY A 342 15.97 -17.26 6.40
C GLY A 342 15.21 -16.70 7.60
N CYS A 343 14.46 -15.60 7.41
CA CYS A 343 13.59 -15.01 8.40
C CYS A 343 12.19 -15.63 8.38
N PHE A 344 11.31 -15.13 9.27
CA PHE A 344 9.94 -15.62 9.45
C PHE A 344 8.93 -14.49 9.31
N MET A 345 7.80 -14.80 8.72
CA MET A 345 6.68 -13.85 8.57
C MET A 345 5.98 -13.59 9.91
N PRO A 346 5.62 -12.34 10.21
CA PRO A 346 4.98 -11.98 11.48
C PRO A 346 3.65 -12.74 11.67
N VAL A 347 3.39 -13.13 12.90
CA VAL A 347 2.22 -13.87 13.41
C VAL A 347 2.06 -15.28 12.84
N SER A 348 2.23 -15.49 11.55
CA SER A 348 2.11 -16.83 10.95
C SER A 348 3.33 -17.72 11.23
N GLY A 349 4.51 -17.14 11.48
CA GLY A 349 5.74 -17.89 11.67
C GLY A 349 6.19 -18.69 10.45
N THR A 350 5.63 -18.41 9.26
CA THR A 350 5.98 -19.07 8.00
C THR A 350 7.37 -18.62 7.56
N MET A 351 8.26 -19.58 7.22
CA MET A 351 9.64 -19.28 6.83
C MET A 351 9.71 -18.61 5.46
N ILE A 352 10.53 -17.56 5.35
CA ILE A 352 10.86 -16.90 4.08
C ILE A 352 12.13 -17.53 3.51
N VAL A 353 12.10 -17.90 2.23
CA VAL A 353 13.20 -18.64 1.59
C VAL A 353 13.53 -18.07 0.20
N SER A 354 14.71 -18.41 -0.32
CA SER A 354 15.02 -18.16 -1.73
C SER A 354 14.27 -19.12 -2.67
N PRO A 355 14.13 -18.80 -3.97
CA PRO A 355 13.54 -19.71 -4.97
C PRO A 355 14.26 -21.06 -5.02
N GLU A 356 15.61 -21.09 -4.93
CA GLU A 356 16.43 -22.29 -4.93
C GLU A 356 16.12 -23.16 -3.72
N THR A 357 15.95 -22.54 -2.55
CA THR A 357 15.61 -23.25 -1.32
C THR A 357 14.21 -23.85 -1.42
N ALA A 358 13.22 -23.11 -1.93
CA ALA A 358 11.87 -23.62 -2.15
C ALA A 358 11.87 -24.83 -3.11
N LYS A 359 12.62 -24.74 -4.22
CA LYS A 359 12.81 -25.87 -5.14
C LYS A 359 13.44 -27.07 -4.45
N SER A 360 14.48 -26.88 -3.65
CA SER A 360 15.18 -27.97 -2.93
C SER A 360 14.30 -28.62 -1.86
N ARG A 361 13.34 -27.89 -1.29
CA ARG A 361 12.32 -28.39 -0.35
C ARG A 361 11.24 -29.24 -1.04
N GLY A 362 11.25 -29.33 -2.38
CA GLY A 362 10.29 -30.11 -3.16
C GLY A 362 8.96 -29.39 -3.37
N VAL A 363 8.94 -28.08 -3.26
CA VAL A 363 7.72 -27.29 -3.56
C VAL A 363 7.25 -27.60 -4.98
N GLY A 364 6.01 -28.09 -5.09
CA GLY A 364 5.39 -28.46 -6.35
C GLY A 364 4.37 -27.45 -6.86
N THR A 365 3.95 -26.51 -6.02
CA THR A 365 3.06 -25.41 -6.41
C THR A 365 3.55 -24.09 -5.86
N VAL A 366 3.54 -23.07 -6.71
CA VAL A 366 3.86 -21.68 -6.38
C VAL A 366 2.64 -20.81 -6.61
N ILE A 367 2.19 -20.10 -5.59
CA ILE A 367 1.09 -19.14 -5.67
C ILE A 367 1.69 -17.73 -5.73
N ILE A 368 1.47 -17.02 -6.83
CA ILE A 368 1.95 -15.65 -7.03
C ILE A 368 0.99 -14.69 -6.34
N MET A 369 1.51 -13.86 -5.42
CA MET A 369 0.70 -12.97 -4.59
C MET A 369 0.28 -11.69 -5.31
N ASN A 370 1.02 -11.24 -6.30
CA ASN A 370 0.67 -10.07 -7.11
C ASN A 370 0.74 -10.42 -8.60
N PRO A 371 -0.39 -10.35 -9.35
CA PRO A 371 -0.43 -10.70 -10.76
C PRO A 371 0.53 -9.89 -11.63
N ASN A 372 0.87 -8.65 -11.25
CA ASN A 372 1.80 -7.80 -12.00
C ASN A 372 3.20 -8.40 -12.13
N TYR A 373 3.57 -9.36 -11.27
CA TYR A 373 4.86 -10.04 -11.31
C TYR A 373 4.81 -11.42 -11.97
N GLU A 374 3.67 -11.80 -12.55
CA GLU A 374 3.48 -13.15 -13.11
C GLU A 374 4.53 -13.50 -14.15
N ASP A 375 4.74 -12.65 -15.15
CA ASP A 375 5.68 -12.93 -16.24
C ASP A 375 7.12 -13.05 -15.75
N GLU A 376 7.53 -12.17 -14.84
CA GLU A 376 8.87 -12.18 -14.22
C GLU A 376 9.08 -13.46 -13.41
N ILE A 377 8.11 -13.86 -12.60
CA ILE A 377 8.19 -15.07 -11.77
C ILE A 377 8.18 -16.32 -12.63
N ARG A 378 7.34 -16.38 -13.67
CA ARG A 378 7.32 -17.48 -14.63
C ARG A 378 8.66 -17.62 -15.36
N GLN A 379 9.30 -16.51 -15.69
CA GLN A 379 10.63 -16.50 -16.28
C GLN A 379 11.65 -17.12 -15.31
N ASN A 380 11.70 -16.65 -14.05
CA ASN A 380 12.59 -17.17 -13.03
C ASN A 380 12.44 -18.70 -12.84
N ILE A 381 11.21 -19.19 -12.72
CA ILE A 381 10.91 -20.61 -12.56
C ILE A 381 11.41 -21.43 -13.77
N ARG A 382 11.21 -20.91 -15.00
CA ARG A 382 11.72 -21.57 -16.23
C ARG A 382 13.24 -21.62 -16.26
N GLU A 383 13.92 -20.52 -15.96
CA GLU A 383 15.40 -20.44 -15.97
C GLU A 383 16.03 -21.38 -14.96
N MET A 384 15.37 -21.59 -13.83
CA MET A 384 15.79 -22.56 -12.82
C MET A 384 15.50 -24.02 -13.22
N GLY A 385 14.82 -24.29 -14.33
CA GLY A 385 14.36 -25.64 -14.69
C GLY A 385 13.48 -26.25 -13.59
N TRP A 386 12.58 -25.46 -13.00
CA TRP A 386 11.70 -25.88 -11.92
C TRP A 386 10.29 -26.17 -12.45
N GLY A 387 9.84 -27.43 -12.31
CA GLY A 387 8.56 -27.90 -12.82
C GLY A 387 7.37 -27.64 -11.89
N ALA A 388 7.41 -26.58 -11.08
CA ALA A 388 6.30 -26.24 -10.21
C ALA A 388 5.05 -25.80 -10.99
N GLU A 389 3.87 -26.20 -10.53
CA GLU A 389 2.59 -25.60 -10.95
C GLU A 389 2.55 -24.15 -10.49
N ILE A 390 2.10 -23.24 -11.36
CA ILE A 390 1.98 -21.81 -11.02
C ILE A 390 0.51 -21.43 -10.98
N ARG A 391 0.10 -20.84 -9.86
CA ARG A 391 -1.20 -20.18 -9.70
C ARG A 391 -0.99 -18.71 -9.40
N VAL A 392 -1.94 -17.89 -9.83
CA VAL A 392 -1.91 -16.44 -9.57
C VAL A 392 -3.11 -16.11 -8.69
N LEU A 393 -2.87 -15.37 -7.63
CA LEU A 393 -3.93 -14.85 -6.77
C LEU A 393 -4.60 -13.68 -7.47
N ASN A 394 -5.92 -13.75 -7.65
CA ASN A 394 -6.73 -12.72 -8.31
C ASN A 394 -6.32 -12.47 -9.78
N GLY A 395 -5.83 -13.50 -10.47
CA GLY A 395 -5.52 -13.49 -11.88
C GLY A 395 -6.68 -14.04 -12.73
#